data_4ddd21c9947d5b7c5c59d2816c2c6c66
#
_entry.id   4ddd21c9947d5b7c5c59d2816c2c6c66
#
_cell.length_a   1.000
_cell.length_b   1.000
_cell.length_c   1.000
_cell.angle_alpha   90.00
_cell.angle_beta   90.00
_cell.angle_gamma   90.00
#
_symmetry.space_group_name_H-M   'P 1'
#
loop_
_entity.id
_entity.type
_entity.pdbx_description
1 polymer ?
#
loop_
_entity_poly.entity_id
_entity_poly.type
_entity_poly.pdbx_seq_one_letter_code
_entity_poly.pdbx_strand_id
1 'polypeptide(L)'
;MNTTTKFCVPLTVYYDKSCPMCATEMHVVQDLDWRGRLRLVDCSAPGFEDSAAAQEGVTRTAMMTRLHARDPEGRWLTGLDAFEAVYASAGLDGPARFWGNRRLRPVLDRIYPVMARYRQPLSRLGLHRVVGALLRAVAARNRTI
;
A
#
# COMPACT_ATOMS: atom_id res chain seq x y z
N MET A 1 -20.76 6.15 4.96
CA MET A 1 -20.10 6.18 6.27
C MET A 1 -18.82 5.39 6.21
N ASN A 2 -17.74 6.07 6.47
CA ASN A 2 -16.41 5.48 6.40
C ASN A 2 -16.20 4.54 7.56
N THR A 3 -16.00 3.28 7.27
CA THR A 3 -15.31 2.43 8.23
C THR A 3 -13.86 2.84 8.20
N THR A 4 -13.57 3.81 8.99
CA THR A 4 -12.20 4.19 9.21
C THR A 4 -11.51 3.00 9.87
N THR A 5 -10.73 2.27 9.11
CA THR A 5 -9.78 1.32 9.69
C THR A 5 -8.98 2.11 10.71
N LYS A 6 -9.14 1.80 11.98
CA LYS A 6 -8.46 2.52 13.05
C LYS A 6 -6.98 2.19 12.99
N PHE A 7 -6.16 3.17 12.71
CA PHE A 7 -4.71 3.04 12.74
C PHE A 7 -4.09 4.35 13.22
N CYS A 8 -2.87 4.26 13.71
CA CYS A 8 -2.06 5.42 14.09
C CYS A 8 -0.96 5.66 13.07
N VAL A 9 -0.45 6.87 13.00
CA VAL A 9 0.70 7.23 12.17
C VAL A 9 1.91 7.54 13.03
N PRO A 10 3.14 7.38 12.53
CA PRO A 10 3.51 6.95 11.18
C PRO A 10 3.31 5.45 10.95
N LEU A 11 2.93 5.07 9.74
CA LEU A 11 2.85 3.68 9.33
C LEU A 11 4.20 3.20 8.80
N THR A 12 4.62 2.01 9.22
CA THR A 12 5.69 1.27 8.56
C THR A 12 5.07 0.36 7.51
N VAL A 13 5.43 0.56 6.25
CA VAL A 13 4.84 -0.15 5.11
C VAL A 13 5.86 -1.10 4.52
N TYR A 14 5.52 -2.37 4.51
CA TYR A 14 6.37 -3.44 3.97
C TYR A 14 5.91 -3.78 2.56
N TYR A 15 6.79 -3.59 1.59
CA TYR A 15 6.47 -3.77 0.18
C TYR A 15 7.59 -4.49 -0.58
N ASP A 16 7.25 -5.02 -1.74
CA ASP A 16 8.18 -5.68 -2.64
C ASP A 16 8.74 -4.69 -3.66
N LYS A 17 9.93 -4.16 -3.40
CA LYS A 17 10.61 -3.24 -4.32
C LYS A 17 11.05 -3.92 -5.62
N SER A 18 11.19 -5.23 -5.63
CA SER A 18 11.53 -5.98 -6.84
C SER A 18 10.40 -6.00 -7.86
N CYS A 19 9.18 -5.71 -7.44
CA CYS A 19 8.01 -5.56 -8.31
C CYS A 19 7.93 -4.11 -8.81
N PRO A 20 8.12 -3.82 -10.12
CA PRO A 20 8.09 -2.45 -10.63
C PRO A 20 6.79 -1.70 -10.33
N MET A 21 5.64 -2.38 -10.39
CA MET A 21 4.35 -1.79 -10.07
C MET A 21 4.25 -1.40 -8.59
N CYS A 22 4.65 -2.30 -7.70
CA CYS A 22 4.64 -2.05 -6.25
C CYS A 22 5.61 -0.92 -5.88
N ALA A 23 6.82 -0.93 -6.44
CA ALA A 23 7.81 0.09 -6.20
C ALA A 23 7.34 1.47 -6.69
N THR A 24 6.81 1.55 -7.90
CA THR A 24 6.30 2.81 -8.46
C THR A 24 5.18 3.37 -7.62
N GLU A 25 4.20 2.55 -7.27
CA GLU A 25 3.05 2.95 -6.46
C GLU A 25 3.49 3.49 -5.09
N MET A 26 4.32 2.75 -4.38
CA MET A 26 4.76 3.15 -3.04
C MET A 26 5.66 4.39 -3.08
N HIS A 27 6.54 4.52 -4.06
CA HIS A 27 7.38 5.70 -4.19
C HIS A 27 6.57 6.96 -4.52
N VAL A 28 5.58 6.86 -5.40
CA VAL A 28 4.67 7.98 -5.69
C VAL A 28 3.89 8.39 -4.43
N VAL A 29 3.37 7.43 -3.71
CA VAL A 29 2.65 7.70 -2.46
C VAL A 29 3.56 8.35 -1.42
N GLN A 30 4.81 7.89 -1.31
CA GLN A 30 5.80 8.49 -0.41
C GLN A 30 6.14 9.93 -0.83
N ASP A 31 6.32 10.19 -2.12
CA ASP A 31 6.57 11.54 -2.63
C ASP A 31 5.42 12.51 -2.33
N LEU A 32 4.20 12.01 -2.26
CA LEU A 32 3.00 12.78 -1.95
C LEU A 32 2.75 12.94 -0.45
N ASP A 33 3.43 12.16 0.38
CA ASP A 33 3.34 12.17 1.83
C ASP A 33 4.15 13.34 2.43
N TRP A 34 3.67 14.57 2.22
CA TRP A 34 4.36 15.76 2.69
C TRP A 34 4.44 15.87 4.22
N ARG A 35 3.63 15.09 4.95
CA ARG A 35 3.64 15.08 6.43
C ARG A 35 4.58 14.04 7.02
N GLY A 36 5.22 13.21 6.19
CA GLY A 36 6.14 12.16 6.64
C GLY A 36 5.47 11.09 7.50
N ARG A 37 4.26 10.69 7.15
CA ARG A 37 3.46 9.71 7.88
C ARG A 37 3.73 8.26 7.47
N LEU A 38 4.53 8.06 6.42
CA LEU A 38 4.86 6.76 5.87
C LEU A 38 6.34 6.47 5.98
N ARG A 39 6.67 5.28 6.41
CA ARG A 39 8.02 4.73 6.39
C ARG A 39 8.01 3.45 5.54
N LEU A 40 8.68 3.47 4.41
CA LEU A 40 8.74 2.34 3.50
C LEU A 40 9.87 1.39 3.89
N VAL A 41 9.58 0.10 3.89
CA VAL A 41 10.55 -0.97 4.12
C VAL A 41 10.48 -1.95 2.96
N ASP A 42 11.61 -2.14 2.28
CA ASP A 42 11.75 -3.10 1.19
C ASP A 42 11.98 -4.51 1.74
N CYS A 43 10.95 -5.35 1.68
CA CYS A 43 11.07 -6.74 2.12
C CYS A 43 11.68 -7.67 1.06
N SER A 44 11.94 -7.18 -0.16
CA SER A 44 12.67 -7.93 -1.19
C SER A 44 14.18 -7.85 -1.04
N ALA A 45 14.68 -6.91 -0.22
CA ALA A 45 16.11 -6.70 -0.04
C ALA A 45 16.83 -7.97 0.44
N PRO A 46 18.04 -8.28 -0.10
CA PRO A 46 18.82 -9.40 0.41
C PRO A 46 19.11 -9.24 1.90
N GLY A 47 18.91 -10.29 2.67
CA GLY A 47 19.14 -10.26 4.11
C GLY A 47 18.07 -9.51 4.91
N PHE A 48 16.94 -9.17 4.30
CA PHE A 48 15.83 -8.56 5.04
C PHE A 48 15.39 -9.45 6.21
N GLU A 49 15.39 -8.90 7.39
CA GLU A 49 14.90 -9.52 8.61
C GLU A 49 14.16 -8.50 9.46
N ASP A 50 13.04 -8.90 10.03
CA ASP A 50 12.30 -8.13 11.02
C ASP A 50 11.90 -9.07 12.14
N SER A 51 12.67 -9.05 13.22
CA SER A 51 12.47 -9.95 14.36
C SER A 51 11.13 -9.70 15.07
N ALA A 52 10.69 -8.46 15.15
CA ALA A 52 9.43 -8.11 15.78
C ALA A 52 8.25 -8.67 14.96
N ALA A 53 8.29 -8.54 13.63
CA ALA A 53 7.29 -9.12 12.75
C ALA A 53 7.28 -10.66 12.84
N ALA A 54 8.45 -11.28 12.85
CA ALA A 54 8.57 -12.73 12.96
C ALA A 54 7.98 -13.27 14.28
N GLN A 55 8.20 -12.57 15.38
CA GLN A 55 7.62 -12.92 16.68
C GLN A 55 6.07 -12.84 16.67
N GLU A 56 5.52 -11.97 15.87
CA GLU A 56 4.06 -11.83 15.69
C GLU A 56 3.50 -12.74 14.59
N GLY A 57 4.32 -13.59 14.00
CA GLY A 57 3.91 -14.54 12.96
C GLY A 57 3.78 -13.95 11.57
N VAL A 58 4.27 -12.72 11.35
CA VAL A 58 4.29 -12.09 10.03
C VAL A 58 5.61 -12.41 9.33
N THR A 59 5.54 -13.24 8.29
CA THR A 59 6.71 -13.72 7.56
C THR A 59 7.08 -12.81 6.40
N ARG A 60 8.34 -12.89 5.96
CA ARG A 60 8.78 -12.24 4.72
C ARG A 60 7.96 -12.68 3.52
N THR A 61 7.64 -13.97 3.42
CA THR A 61 6.79 -14.50 2.34
C THR A 61 5.42 -13.84 2.32
N ALA A 62 4.80 -13.66 3.48
CA ALA A 62 3.51 -12.96 3.57
C ALA A 62 3.62 -11.51 3.08
N MET A 63 4.67 -10.80 3.49
CA MET A 63 4.93 -9.40 3.08
C MET A 63 5.20 -9.28 1.57
N MET A 64 5.84 -10.29 0.97
CA MET A 64 6.07 -10.34 -0.48
C MET A 64 4.81 -10.66 -1.27
N THR A 65 3.84 -11.31 -0.65
CA THR A 65 2.59 -11.73 -1.29
C THR A 65 1.53 -10.62 -1.26
N ARG A 66 1.45 -9.89 -0.17
CA ARG A 66 0.47 -8.81 0.04
C ARG A 66 1.11 -7.61 0.69
N LEU A 67 0.54 -6.43 0.45
CA LEU A 67 0.95 -5.23 1.17
C LEU A 67 0.66 -5.40 2.66
N HIS A 68 1.64 -5.10 3.49
CA HIS A 68 1.53 -5.08 4.94
C HIS A 68 1.91 -3.70 5.46
N ALA A 69 1.20 -3.24 6.46
CA ALA A 69 1.56 -2.04 7.20
C ALA A 69 1.40 -2.29 8.69
N ARG A 70 2.25 -1.67 9.48
CA ARG A 70 2.22 -1.75 10.93
C ARG A 70 2.17 -0.35 11.50
N ASP A 71 1.27 -0.11 12.44
CA ASP A 71 1.21 1.16 13.12
C ASP A 71 2.11 1.22 14.37
N PRO A 72 2.33 2.40 14.98
CA PRO A 72 3.18 2.52 16.17
C PRO A 72 2.69 1.73 17.39
N GLU A 73 1.40 1.38 17.43
CA GLU A 73 0.84 0.56 18.50
C GLU A 73 0.97 -0.94 18.25
N GLY A 74 1.62 -1.33 17.15
CA GLY A 74 1.87 -2.72 16.79
C GLY A 74 0.72 -3.40 16.06
N ARG A 75 -0.30 -2.65 15.62
CA ARG A 75 -1.41 -3.22 14.85
C ARG A 75 -1.00 -3.42 13.39
N TRP A 76 -1.33 -4.59 12.86
CA TRP A 76 -1.06 -4.95 11.48
C TRP A 76 -2.28 -4.69 10.60
N LEU A 77 -2.02 -4.13 9.44
CA LEU A 77 -2.97 -3.95 8.35
C LEU A 77 -2.45 -4.69 7.13
N THR A 78 -3.30 -5.44 6.45
CA THR A 78 -2.90 -6.24 5.30
C THR A 78 -3.85 -6.04 4.13
N GLY A 79 -3.32 -6.19 2.91
CA GLY A 79 -4.12 -6.12 1.69
C GLY A 79 -4.87 -4.80 1.54
N LEU A 80 -6.17 -4.87 1.36
CA LEU A 80 -7.00 -3.68 1.12
C LEU A 80 -6.99 -2.70 2.28
N ASP A 81 -6.96 -3.18 3.52
CA ASP A 81 -6.87 -2.33 4.70
C ASP A 81 -5.56 -1.55 4.75
N ALA A 82 -4.46 -2.19 4.33
CA ALA A 82 -3.17 -1.55 4.23
C ALA A 82 -3.18 -0.47 3.13
N PHE A 83 -3.75 -0.74 1.96
CA PHE A 83 -3.89 0.26 0.90
C PHE A 83 -4.70 1.47 1.36
N GLU A 84 -5.86 1.25 1.98
CA GLU A 84 -6.68 2.33 2.53
C GLU A 84 -5.87 3.22 3.48
N ALA A 85 -5.19 2.61 4.44
CA ALA A 85 -4.40 3.34 5.44
C ALA A 85 -3.22 4.09 4.82
N VAL A 86 -2.52 3.49 3.87
CA VAL A 86 -1.39 4.11 3.17
C VAL A 86 -1.84 5.34 2.39
N TYR A 87 -2.90 5.22 1.61
CA TYR A 87 -3.42 6.35 0.84
C TYR A 87 -3.96 7.46 1.73
N ALA A 88 -4.70 7.12 2.79
CA ALA A 88 -5.19 8.09 3.76
C ALA A 88 -4.04 8.82 4.45
N SER A 89 -2.98 8.12 4.83
CA SER A 89 -1.80 8.71 5.46
C SER A 89 -1.09 9.71 4.54
N ALA A 90 -1.05 9.43 3.25
CA ALA A 90 -0.45 10.32 2.23
C ALA A 90 -1.36 11.49 1.85
N GLY A 91 -2.57 11.58 2.38
CA GLY A 91 -3.53 12.62 2.03
C GLY A 91 -4.28 12.38 0.74
N LEU A 92 -4.24 11.16 0.21
CA LEU A 92 -4.96 10.75 -0.99
C LEU A 92 -6.35 10.19 -0.63
N ASP A 93 -7.26 11.06 -0.22
CA ASP A 93 -8.56 10.68 0.30
C ASP A 93 -9.46 9.98 -0.72
N GLY A 94 -9.38 10.35 -2.00
CA GLY A 94 -10.12 9.71 -3.08
C GLY A 94 -9.77 8.23 -3.22
N PRO A 95 -8.49 7.89 -3.50
CA PRO A 95 -8.03 6.51 -3.52
C PRO A 95 -8.27 5.75 -2.21
N ALA A 96 -8.09 6.40 -1.06
CA ALA A 96 -8.36 5.78 0.24
C ALA A 96 -9.83 5.37 0.38
N ARG A 97 -10.75 6.23 -0.03
CA ARG A 97 -12.20 5.92 -0.02
C ARG A 97 -12.57 4.81 -0.97
N PHE A 98 -11.91 4.73 -2.13
CA PHE A 98 -12.12 3.65 -3.08
C PHE A 98 -11.75 2.29 -2.45
N TRP A 99 -10.54 2.18 -1.90
CA TRP A 99 -10.07 0.94 -1.29
C TRP A 99 -10.83 0.57 -0.01
N GLY A 100 -11.31 1.56 0.74
CA GLY A 100 -12.11 1.38 1.96
C GLY A 100 -13.61 1.27 1.75
N ASN A 101 -14.09 1.29 0.51
CA ASN A 101 -15.51 1.29 0.21
C ASN A 101 -16.15 -0.07 0.52
N ARG A 102 -17.03 -0.10 1.51
CA ARG A 102 -17.71 -1.34 1.93
C ARG A 102 -18.53 -2.00 0.84
N ARG A 103 -19.15 -1.21 -0.05
CA ARG A 103 -19.98 -1.75 -1.14
C ARG A 103 -19.13 -2.43 -2.21
N LEU A 104 -17.90 -1.95 -2.42
CA LEU A 104 -16.96 -2.52 -3.37
C LEU A 104 -16.13 -3.65 -2.75
N ARG A 105 -16.11 -3.77 -1.44
CA ARG A 105 -15.27 -4.74 -0.71
C ARG A 105 -15.41 -6.18 -1.22
N PRO A 106 -16.62 -6.72 -1.42
CA PRO A 106 -16.76 -8.09 -1.93
C PRO A 106 -16.12 -8.30 -3.30
N VAL A 107 -16.20 -7.30 -4.19
CA VAL A 107 -15.57 -7.33 -5.51
C VAL A 107 -14.06 -7.19 -5.39
N LEU A 108 -13.60 -6.22 -4.61
CA LEU A 108 -12.17 -5.97 -4.40
C LEU A 108 -11.47 -7.16 -3.74
N ASP A 109 -12.11 -7.82 -2.79
CA ASP A 109 -11.58 -9.02 -2.14
C ASP A 109 -11.37 -10.19 -3.12
N ARG A 110 -12.17 -10.25 -4.18
CA ARG A 110 -12.01 -11.25 -5.24
C ARG A 110 -10.94 -10.85 -6.26
N ILE A 111 -10.84 -9.58 -6.57
CA ILE A 111 -9.92 -9.06 -7.60
C ILE A 111 -8.50 -8.96 -7.04
N TYR A 112 -8.33 -8.55 -5.80
CA TYR A 112 -7.02 -8.29 -5.20
C TYR A 112 -6.05 -9.47 -5.26
N PRO A 113 -6.44 -10.71 -4.90
CA PRO A 113 -5.55 -11.86 -5.03
C PRO A 113 -5.10 -12.13 -6.47
N VAL A 114 -5.99 -11.91 -7.44
CA VAL A 114 -5.70 -12.06 -8.87
C VAL A 114 -4.69 -11.01 -9.31
N MET A 115 -4.91 -9.75 -8.96
CA MET A 115 -3.97 -8.66 -9.26
C MET A 115 -2.61 -8.89 -8.61
N ALA A 116 -2.59 -9.31 -7.36
CA ALA A 116 -1.35 -9.62 -6.65
C ALA A 116 -0.56 -10.76 -7.33
N ARG A 117 -1.26 -11.76 -7.85
CA ARG A 117 -0.65 -12.88 -8.58
C ARG A 117 -0.05 -12.45 -9.93
N TYR A 118 -0.72 -11.54 -10.64
CA TYR A 118 -0.31 -11.10 -11.98
C TYR A 118 0.47 -9.78 -11.99
N ARG A 119 0.82 -9.25 -10.84
CA ARG A 119 1.53 -7.94 -10.75
C ARG A 119 2.86 -7.91 -11.51
N GLN A 120 3.63 -9.00 -11.50
CA GLN A 120 4.91 -9.06 -12.22
C GLN A 120 4.72 -9.05 -13.74
N PRO A 121 3.87 -9.91 -14.34
CA PRO A 121 3.57 -9.83 -15.76
C PRO A 121 2.98 -8.49 -16.19
N LEU A 122 2.07 -7.90 -15.40
CA LEU A 122 1.48 -6.59 -15.68
C LEU A 122 2.52 -5.48 -15.63
N SER A 123 3.48 -5.57 -14.72
CA SER A 123 4.59 -4.61 -14.65
C SER A 123 5.46 -4.63 -15.90
N ARG A 124 5.67 -5.80 -16.49
CA ARG A 124 6.43 -5.94 -17.74
C ARG A 124 5.76 -5.26 -18.93
N LEU A 125 4.43 -5.11 -18.91
CA LEU A 125 3.66 -4.39 -19.91
C LEU A 125 3.68 -2.86 -19.72
N GLY A 126 4.38 -2.35 -18.72
CA GLY A 126 4.48 -0.92 -18.44
C GLY A 126 3.28 -0.34 -17.68
N LEU A 127 2.42 -1.18 -17.13
CA LEU A 127 1.21 -0.75 -16.38
C LEU A 127 1.58 0.11 -15.16
N HIS A 128 2.75 -0.13 -14.55
CA HIS A 128 3.25 0.67 -13.44
C HIS A 128 3.37 2.17 -13.79
N ARG A 129 3.71 2.50 -15.04
CA ARG A 129 3.80 3.89 -15.50
C ARG A 129 2.42 4.56 -15.53
N VAL A 130 1.40 3.81 -15.95
CA VAL A 130 0.01 4.29 -15.98
C VAL A 130 -0.49 4.54 -14.56
N VAL A 131 -0.26 3.62 -13.66
CA VAL A 131 -0.66 3.74 -12.24
C VAL A 131 0.02 4.96 -11.61
N GLY A 132 1.32 5.13 -11.80
CA GLY A 132 2.05 6.30 -11.31
C GLY A 132 1.50 7.62 -11.85
N ALA A 133 1.22 7.69 -13.15
CA ALA A 133 0.66 8.89 -13.79
C ALA A 133 -0.74 9.22 -13.24
N LEU A 134 -1.59 8.21 -13.07
CA LEU A 134 -2.93 8.39 -12.51
C LEU A 134 -2.89 8.91 -11.07
N LEU A 135 -2.04 8.34 -10.23
CA LEU A 135 -1.88 8.79 -8.85
C LEU A 135 -1.41 10.24 -8.77
N ARG A 136 -0.44 10.63 -9.61
CA ARG A 136 0.04 12.01 -9.67
C ARG A 136 -1.05 12.98 -10.17
N ALA A 137 -1.85 12.56 -11.14
CA ALA A 137 -2.96 13.36 -11.67
C ALA A 137 -4.04 13.58 -10.60
N VAL A 138 -4.39 12.54 -9.85
CA VAL A 138 -5.36 12.63 -8.73
C VAL A 138 -4.83 13.58 -7.65
N ALA A 139 -3.56 13.46 -7.30
CA ALA A 139 -2.93 14.33 -6.31
C ALA A 139 -2.91 15.81 -6.75
N ALA A 140 -2.63 16.06 -8.03
CA ALA A 140 -2.63 17.41 -8.58
C ALA A 140 -4.03 18.06 -8.49
N ARG A 141 -5.09 17.29 -8.77
CA ARG A 141 -6.48 17.77 -8.65
C ARG A 141 -6.84 18.13 -7.20
N ASN A 142 -6.36 17.37 -6.23
CA ASN A 142 -6.64 17.60 -4.82
C ASN A 142 -5.94 18.85 -4.26
N ARG A 143 -4.87 19.31 -4.91
CA ARG A 143 -4.15 20.55 -4.51
C ARG A 143 -4.80 21.82 -5.04
N THR A 144 -5.68 21.71 -6.01
CA THR A 144 -6.31 22.86 -6.67
C THR A 144 -7.65 23.26 -6.02
N ILE A 145 -8.09 22.49 -5.04
CA ILE A 145 -9.29 22.76 -4.26
C ILE A 145 -8.87 23.14 -2.84
#